data_ad1a1cd727afe12c796bfc2db22f28c6
#
_entry.id   ad1a1cd727afe12c796bfc2db22f28c6
#
_cell.length_a   1.000
_cell.length_b   1.000
_cell.length_c   1.000
_cell.angle_alpha   90.00
_cell.angle_beta   90.00
_cell.angle_gamma   90.00
#
_symmetry.space_group_name_H-M   'P 1'
#
loop_
_entity.id
_entity.type
_entity.pdbx_description
1 polymer ?
#
loop_
_entity_poly.entity_id
_entity_poly.type
_entity_poly.pdbx_seq_one_letter_code
_entity_poly.pdbx_strand_id
1 'polypeptide(L)'
;VQGSMEIGRELDRIQPDPPLYPADPELRARVEEAEAWGDEFQQKPRRFSWWAFKRDRPPMASYAEGARMGVPVGLAVKTGGPLVAAAARLNQADDAQVSADLSSLRADLDRIDAWIAEGVLGGPQPNAADYQLAPSLRLLMSFDDLRPFVESRPCGEMSNRVLPDFPGRMPQVFPADWLAGLRR
;
A
#
# COMPACT_ATOMS: atom_id res chain seq x y z
N VAL A 1 -2.98 22.59 -4.06
CA VAL A 1 -3.01 21.44 -3.15
C VAL A 1 -2.09 20.37 -3.72
N GLN A 2 -1.07 19.95 -2.99
CA GLN A 2 -0.12 18.91 -3.37
C GLN A 2 0.00 17.89 -2.23
N GLY A 3 -0.09 16.59 -2.57
CA GLY A 3 -0.02 15.51 -1.60
C GLY A 3 -1.38 14.97 -1.15
N SER A 4 -1.41 13.67 -0.79
CA SER A 4 -2.64 12.96 -0.44
C SER A 4 -3.34 13.57 0.78
N MET A 5 -2.58 13.93 1.81
CA MET A 5 -3.12 14.51 3.04
C MET A 5 -3.74 15.91 2.83
N GLU A 6 -3.12 16.78 2.02
CA GLU A 6 -3.72 18.08 1.70
C GLU A 6 -4.97 17.95 0.85
N ILE A 7 -4.98 16.98 -0.08
CA ILE A 7 -6.17 16.65 -0.88
C ILE A 7 -7.29 16.15 0.03
N GLY A 8 -6.98 15.25 0.97
CA GLY A 8 -7.94 14.75 1.96
C GLY A 8 -8.59 15.87 2.79
N ARG A 9 -7.77 16.80 3.32
CA ARG A 9 -8.27 17.96 4.07
C ARG A 9 -9.14 18.88 3.24
N GLU A 10 -8.77 19.11 1.99
CA GLU A 10 -9.58 19.95 1.08
C GLU A 10 -10.89 19.26 0.70
N LEU A 11 -10.89 17.95 0.49
CA LEU A 11 -12.12 17.17 0.24
C LEU A 11 -13.06 17.21 1.44
N ASP A 12 -12.55 17.04 2.66
CA ASP A 12 -13.33 17.12 3.90
C ASP A 12 -13.94 18.52 4.10
N ARG A 13 -13.22 19.58 3.68
CA ARG A 13 -13.73 20.95 3.71
C ARG A 13 -14.85 21.19 2.69
N ILE A 14 -14.76 20.60 1.49
CA ILE A 14 -15.75 20.76 0.40
C ILE A 14 -16.98 19.88 0.66
N GLN A 15 -16.75 18.65 1.13
CA GLN A 15 -17.77 17.65 1.40
C GLN A 15 -17.57 17.08 2.80
N PRO A 16 -18.07 17.77 3.85
CA PRO A 16 -17.85 17.38 5.24
C PRO A 16 -18.74 16.24 5.73
N ASP A 17 -19.62 15.71 4.90
CA ASP A 17 -20.54 14.62 5.23
C ASP A 17 -20.50 13.56 4.12
N PRO A 18 -20.05 12.31 4.41
CA PRO A 18 -19.44 11.88 5.68
C PRO A 18 -18.05 12.46 5.91
N PRO A 19 -17.67 12.79 7.17
CA PRO A 19 -16.40 13.40 7.48
C PRO A 19 -15.23 12.42 7.33
N LEU A 20 -14.11 12.87 6.77
CA LEU A 20 -12.87 12.11 6.71
C LEU A 20 -12.07 12.18 8.03
N TYR A 21 -12.26 13.24 8.79
CA TYR A 21 -11.62 13.43 10.08
C TYR A 21 -12.64 13.48 11.21
N PRO A 22 -12.45 12.72 12.30
CA PRO A 22 -13.37 12.75 13.45
C PRO A 22 -13.55 14.12 14.05
N ALA A 23 -14.74 14.41 14.60
CA ALA A 23 -15.02 15.65 15.32
C ALA A 23 -14.35 15.70 16.70
N ASP A 24 -14.15 14.53 17.33
CA ASP A 24 -13.43 14.42 18.60
C ASP A 24 -11.95 14.76 18.40
N PRO A 25 -11.39 15.76 19.11
CA PRO A 25 -10.03 16.25 18.87
C PRO A 25 -8.95 15.22 19.18
N GLU A 26 -9.15 14.36 20.18
CA GLU A 26 -8.17 13.35 20.58
C GLU A 26 -8.11 12.22 19.52
N LEU A 27 -9.25 11.70 19.12
CA LEU A 27 -9.34 10.72 18.04
C LEU A 27 -8.82 11.29 16.71
N ARG A 28 -9.16 12.56 16.42
CA ARG A 28 -8.66 13.25 15.22
C ARG A 28 -7.14 13.30 15.17
N ALA A 29 -6.49 13.69 16.28
CA ALA A 29 -5.03 13.73 16.34
C ALA A 29 -4.39 12.37 16.08
N ARG A 30 -5.01 11.29 16.56
CA ARG A 30 -4.55 9.92 16.32
C ARG A 30 -4.77 9.47 14.87
N VAL A 31 -5.87 9.84 14.24
CA VAL A 31 -6.11 9.59 12.81
C VAL A 31 -5.09 10.34 11.96
N GLU A 32 -4.80 11.60 12.28
CA GLU A 32 -3.78 12.39 11.58
C GLU A 32 -2.36 11.80 11.76
N GLU A 33 -2.04 11.25 12.94
CA GLU A 33 -0.79 10.50 13.18
C GLU A 33 -0.72 9.24 12.29
N ALA A 34 -1.79 8.44 12.25
CA ALA A 34 -1.85 7.23 11.45
C ALA A 34 -1.79 7.53 9.94
N GLU A 35 -2.44 8.60 9.48
CA GLU A 35 -2.39 9.09 8.10
C GLU A 35 -0.95 9.47 7.71
N ALA A 36 -0.27 10.28 8.54
CA ALA A 36 1.11 10.71 8.29
C ALA A 36 2.08 9.52 8.26
N TRP A 37 1.94 8.59 9.19
CA TRP A 37 2.73 7.37 9.19
C TRP A 37 2.44 6.50 7.95
N GLY A 38 1.18 6.44 7.52
CA GLY A 38 0.75 5.73 6.30
C GLY A 38 1.41 6.29 5.04
N ASP A 39 1.66 7.60 4.97
CA ASP A 39 2.39 8.24 3.87
C ASP A 39 3.84 7.76 3.78
N GLU A 40 4.49 7.53 4.92
CA GLU A 40 5.82 6.91 4.97
C GLU A 40 5.77 5.42 4.65
N PHE A 41 4.80 4.69 5.24
CA PHE A 41 4.64 3.25 5.04
C PHE A 41 4.42 2.86 3.58
N GLN A 42 3.69 3.66 2.79
CA GLN A 42 3.43 3.38 1.37
C GLN A 42 4.72 3.23 0.53
N GLN A 43 5.86 3.75 1.00
CA GLN A 43 7.13 3.63 0.29
C GLN A 43 7.60 2.16 0.22
N LYS A 44 7.28 1.33 1.24
CA LYS A 44 7.67 -0.09 1.28
C LYS A 44 6.99 -0.91 0.16
N PRO A 45 5.65 -0.99 0.08
CA PRO A 45 4.99 -1.72 -1.01
C PRO A 45 5.30 -1.15 -2.40
N ARG A 46 5.52 0.17 -2.51
CA ARG A 46 5.98 0.80 -3.76
C ARG A 46 7.36 0.30 -4.15
N ARG A 47 8.31 0.21 -3.21
CA ARG A 47 9.66 -0.35 -3.43
C ARG A 47 9.60 -1.81 -3.85
N PHE A 48 8.80 -2.62 -3.16
CA PHE A 48 8.60 -4.03 -3.51
C PHE A 48 8.13 -4.19 -4.95
N SER A 49 7.18 -3.36 -5.39
CA SER A 49 6.67 -3.39 -6.75
C SER A 49 7.75 -3.07 -7.78
N TRP A 50 8.50 -1.98 -7.61
CA TRP A 50 9.56 -1.62 -8.55
C TRP A 50 10.71 -2.61 -8.56
N TRP A 51 11.04 -3.17 -7.39
CA TRP A 51 12.04 -4.23 -7.27
C TRP A 51 11.62 -5.51 -8.00
N ALA A 52 10.37 -5.92 -7.83
CA ALA A 52 9.81 -7.10 -8.49
C ALA A 52 9.70 -6.89 -10.01
N PHE A 53 9.16 -5.76 -10.48
CA PHE A 53 9.04 -5.45 -11.90
C PHE A 53 10.38 -5.33 -12.63
N LYS A 54 11.43 -4.94 -11.93
CA LYS A 54 12.79 -4.94 -12.49
C LYS A 54 13.29 -6.36 -12.79
N ARG A 55 12.82 -7.36 -12.04
CA ARG A 55 13.18 -8.78 -12.19
C ARG A 55 12.23 -9.54 -13.11
N ASP A 56 10.94 -9.31 -12.96
CA ASP A 56 9.89 -9.95 -13.74
C ASP A 56 8.84 -8.90 -14.14
N ARG A 57 8.84 -8.48 -15.41
CA ARG A 57 7.94 -7.43 -15.92
C ARG A 57 6.56 -7.91 -16.34
N PRO A 58 6.37 -9.11 -16.92
CA PRO A 58 5.06 -9.57 -17.37
C PRO A 58 3.92 -9.37 -16.38
N PRO A 59 4.08 -9.59 -15.04
CA PRO A 59 3.04 -9.34 -14.07
C PRO A 59 2.53 -7.89 -14.02
N MET A 60 3.32 -6.90 -14.47
CA MET A 60 2.85 -5.50 -14.56
C MET A 60 1.56 -5.36 -15.37
N ALA A 61 1.32 -6.25 -16.35
CA ALA A 61 0.10 -6.20 -17.17
C ALA A 61 -1.17 -6.31 -16.32
N SER A 62 -1.16 -7.12 -15.26
CA SER A 62 -2.31 -7.30 -14.37
C SER A 62 -2.64 -6.04 -13.57
N TYR A 63 -1.64 -5.21 -13.24
CA TYR A 63 -1.86 -3.93 -12.53
C TYR A 63 -2.39 -2.83 -13.45
N ALA A 64 -2.27 -3.01 -14.77
CA ALA A 64 -2.77 -2.08 -15.77
C ALA A 64 -4.08 -2.55 -16.41
N GLU A 65 -4.72 -3.58 -15.86
CA GLU A 65 -6.00 -4.07 -16.34
C GLU A 65 -7.05 -2.96 -16.26
N GLY A 66 -7.76 -2.73 -17.36
CA GLY A 66 -8.73 -1.63 -17.47
C GLY A 66 -8.14 -0.23 -17.64
N ALA A 67 -6.82 -0.05 -17.54
CA ALA A 67 -6.20 1.27 -17.69
C ALA A 67 -6.20 1.74 -19.15
N ARG A 68 -6.55 3.02 -19.36
CA ARG A 68 -6.52 3.68 -20.68
C ARG A 68 -5.18 4.39 -20.85
N MET A 69 -4.15 3.67 -21.30
CA MET A 69 -2.77 4.17 -21.39
C MET A 69 -2.42 4.78 -22.77
N GLY A 70 -3.35 4.79 -23.73
CA GLY A 70 -3.08 5.26 -25.09
C GLY A 70 -2.20 4.33 -25.94
N VAL A 71 -1.61 3.30 -25.34
CA VAL A 71 -0.84 2.24 -26.00
C VAL A 71 -1.29 0.87 -25.45
N PRO A 72 -1.19 -0.22 -26.24
CA PRO A 72 -1.48 -1.56 -25.75
C PRO A 72 -0.60 -1.91 -24.53
N VAL A 73 -1.22 -2.42 -23.46
CA VAL A 73 -0.53 -2.76 -22.20
C VAL A 73 0.67 -3.69 -22.45
N GLY A 74 0.52 -4.73 -23.29
CA GLY A 74 1.62 -5.65 -23.60
C GLY A 74 2.82 -4.95 -24.25
N LEU A 75 2.60 -3.93 -25.09
CA LEU A 75 3.68 -3.14 -25.69
C LEU A 75 4.35 -2.26 -24.62
N ALA A 76 3.57 -1.60 -23.77
CA ALA A 76 4.09 -0.79 -22.67
C ALA A 76 4.96 -1.62 -21.71
N VAL A 77 4.52 -2.83 -21.35
CA VAL A 77 5.29 -3.76 -20.51
C VAL A 77 6.58 -4.20 -21.20
N LYS A 78 6.51 -4.54 -22.51
CA LYS A 78 7.68 -5.00 -23.28
C LYS A 78 8.75 -3.90 -23.38
N THR A 79 8.35 -2.65 -23.64
CA THR A 79 9.26 -1.52 -23.86
C THR A 79 9.60 -0.74 -22.60
N GLY A 80 8.86 -0.94 -21.50
CA GLY A 80 8.96 -0.16 -20.25
C GLY A 80 10.21 -0.42 -19.41
N GLY A 81 11.14 -1.29 -19.82
CA GLY A 81 12.33 -1.64 -19.05
C GLY A 81 13.15 -0.45 -18.54
N PRO A 82 13.50 0.52 -19.38
CA PRO A 82 14.24 1.71 -18.92
C PRO A 82 13.46 2.54 -17.89
N LEU A 83 12.14 2.68 -18.06
CA LEU A 83 11.28 3.38 -17.09
C LEU A 83 11.24 2.65 -15.75
N VAL A 84 11.06 1.33 -15.76
CA VAL A 84 11.08 0.51 -14.56
C VAL A 84 12.42 0.61 -13.84
N ALA A 85 13.53 0.58 -14.57
CA ALA A 85 14.86 0.73 -13.99
C ALA A 85 15.07 2.11 -13.34
N ALA A 86 14.61 3.17 -14.00
CA ALA A 86 14.65 4.53 -13.45
C ALA A 86 13.77 4.66 -12.19
N ALA A 87 12.54 4.15 -12.25
CA ALA A 87 11.62 4.17 -11.12
C ALA A 87 12.16 3.36 -9.92
N ALA A 88 12.73 2.17 -10.17
CA ALA A 88 13.37 1.38 -9.14
C ALA A 88 14.52 2.13 -8.47
N ARG A 89 15.35 2.84 -9.25
CA ARG A 89 16.45 3.65 -8.71
C ARG A 89 15.93 4.82 -7.87
N LEU A 90 14.94 5.56 -8.36
CA LEU A 90 14.35 6.71 -7.65
C LEU A 90 13.69 6.29 -6.33
N ASN A 91 13.10 5.10 -6.28
CA ASN A 91 12.47 4.56 -5.08
C ASN A 91 13.43 3.73 -4.20
N GLN A 92 14.73 3.70 -4.50
CA GLN A 92 15.72 2.91 -3.75
C GLN A 92 15.35 1.42 -3.68
N ALA A 93 14.79 0.88 -4.77
CA ALA A 93 14.33 -0.49 -4.85
C ALA A 93 15.51 -1.44 -5.18
N ASP A 94 16.44 -1.56 -4.25
CA ASP A 94 17.56 -2.51 -4.25
C ASP A 94 17.37 -3.63 -3.24
N ASP A 95 18.25 -4.63 -3.27
CA ASP A 95 18.13 -5.83 -2.44
C ASP A 95 18.26 -5.51 -0.94
N ALA A 96 19.16 -4.62 -0.58
CA ALA A 96 19.43 -4.27 0.81
C ALA A 96 18.21 -3.56 1.43
N GLN A 97 17.67 -2.56 0.73
CA GLN A 97 16.54 -1.80 1.23
C GLN A 97 15.25 -2.64 1.25
N VAL A 98 15.00 -3.45 0.21
CA VAL A 98 13.82 -4.33 0.18
C VAL A 98 13.89 -5.40 1.27
N SER A 99 15.05 -6.01 1.51
CA SER A 99 15.24 -6.97 2.60
C SER A 99 15.04 -6.32 3.97
N ALA A 100 15.53 -5.10 4.17
CA ALA A 100 15.31 -4.34 5.41
C ALA A 100 13.83 -4.02 5.63
N ASP A 101 13.12 -3.57 4.58
CA ASP A 101 11.69 -3.28 4.63
C ASP A 101 10.86 -4.54 4.95
N LEU A 102 11.20 -5.69 4.35
CA LEU A 102 10.55 -6.98 4.66
C LEU A 102 10.79 -7.40 6.11
N SER A 103 11.99 -7.16 6.64
CA SER A 103 12.32 -7.52 8.03
C SER A 103 11.51 -6.73 9.07
N SER A 104 11.11 -5.50 8.75
CA SER A 104 10.30 -4.65 9.62
C SER A 104 8.79 -4.74 9.35
N LEU A 105 8.38 -5.38 8.25
CA LEU A 105 6.99 -5.38 7.80
C LEU A 105 6.03 -5.97 8.84
N ARG A 106 6.46 -6.99 9.60
CA ARG A 106 5.63 -7.56 10.67
C ARG A 106 5.27 -6.50 11.73
N ALA A 107 6.26 -5.76 12.20
CA ALA A 107 6.05 -4.70 13.20
C ALA A 107 5.14 -3.58 12.66
N ASP A 108 5.25 -3.28 11.36
CA ASP A 108 4.36 -2.31 10.71
C ASP A 108 2.90 -2.81 10.71
N LEU A 109 2.68 -4.07 10.35
CA LEU A 109 1.34 -4.68 10.38
C LEU A 109 0.78 -4.75 11.80
N ASP A 110 1.62 -5.10 12.79
CA ASP A 110 1.23 -5.12 14.21
C ASP A 110 0.80 -3.72 14.69
N ARG A 111 1.47 -2.66 14.23
CA ARG A 111 1.10 -1.27 14.53
C ARG A 111 -0.26 -0.90 13.94
N ILE A 112 -0.52 -1.27 12.69
CA ILE A 112 -1.82 -0.99 12.04
C ILE A 112 -2.94 -1.74 12.78
N ASP A 113 -2.72 -3.02 13.12
CA ASP A 113 -3.70 -3.81 13.87
C ASP A 113 -3.97 -3.23 15.26
N ALA A 114 -2.94 -2.68 15.93
CA ALA A 114 -3.11 -1.98 17.20
C ALA A 114 -4.03 -0.74 17.04
N TRP A 115 -3.83 0.09 16.02
CA TRP A 115 -4.72 1.20 15.73
C TRP A 115 -6.17 0.79 15.44
N ILE A 116 -6.35 -0.37 14.80
CA ILE A 116 -7.70 -0.93 14.59
C ILE A 116 -8.31 -1.35 15.93
N ALA A 117 -7.56 -2.06 16.77
CA ALA A 117 -8.02 -2.49 18.09
C ALA A 117 -8.36 -1.31 19.02
N GLU A 118 -7.68 -0.18 18.86
CA GLU A 118 -7.89 1.06 19.59
C GLU A 118 -9.01 1.95 19.00
N GLY A 119 -9.62 1.53 17.88
CA GLY A 119 -10.70 2.26 17.22
C GLY A 119 -10.26 3.50 16.44
N VAL A 120 -8.97 3.64 16.16
CA VAL A 120 -8.42 4.72 15.32
C VAL A 120 -8.70 4.45 13.83
N LEU A 121 -8.60 3.18 13.43
CA LEU A 121 -8.83 2.70 12.07
C LEU A 121 -9.96 1.69 12.03
N GLY A 122 -10.44 1.38 10.83
CA GLY A 122 -11.34 0.25 10.59
C GLY A 122 -12.76 0.46 11.08
N GLY A 123 -13.16 1.66 11.43
CA GLY A 123 -14.53 2.00 11.81
C GLY A 123 -15.56 1.67 10.71
N PRO A 124 -16.87 1.74 11.03
CA PRO A 124 -17.93 1.51 10.04
C PRO A 124 -17.90 2.56 8.91
N GLN A 125 -17.48 3.77 9.22
CA GLN A 125 -17.19 4.85 8.28
C GLN A 125 -15.67 4.99 8.15
N PRO A 126 -15.07 4.71 6.98
CA PRO A 126 -13.64 4.90 6.78
C PRO A 126 -13.23 6.37 6.93
N ASN A 127 -12.12 6.60 7.60
CA ASN A 127 -11.52 7.93 7.78
C ASN A 127 -10.30 8.14 6.85
N ALA A 128 -9.66 9.31 6.94
CA ALA A 128 -8.52 9.68 6.10
C ALA A 128 -7.37 8.66 6.18
N ALA A 129 -7.06 8.16 7.37
CA ALA A 129 -5.98 7.18 7.56
C ALA A 129 -6.35 5.79 7.01
N ASP A 130 -7.62 5.38 7.05
CA ASP A 130 -8.08 4.16 6.38
C ASP A 130 -7.83 4.25 4.86
N TYR A 131 -8.17 5.39 4.24
CA TYR A 131 -7.93 5.60 2.81
C TYR A 131 -6.44 5.73 2.46
N GLN A 132 -5.61 6.20 3.37
CA GLN A 132 -4.15 6.25 3.18
C GLN A 132 -3.51 4.87 3.24
N LEU A 133 -3.96 4.01 4.15
CA LEU A 133 -3.35 2.70 4.41
C LEU A 133 -3.91 1.58 3.53
N ALA A 134 -5.20 1.58 3.24
CA ALA A 134 -5.85 0.50 2.48
C ALA A 134 -5.20 0.21 1.12
N PRO A 135 -4.86 1.19 0.26
CA PRO A 135 -4.18 0.91 -1.01
C PRO A 135 -2.81 0.25 -0.84
N SER A 136 -2.06 0.64 0.19
CA SER A 136 -0.75 0.07 0.49
C SER A 136 -0.85 -1.40 0.93
N LEU A 137 -1.83 -1.73 1.77
CA LEU A 137 -2.12 -3.10 2.20
C LEU A 137 -2.65 -3.95 1.04
N ARG A 138 -3.51 -3.40 0.18
CA ARG A 138 -3.97 -4.08 -1.05
C ARG A 138 -2.81 -4.39 -1.99
N LEU A 139 -1.87 -3.43 -2.13
CA LEU A 139 -0.67 -3.64 -2.93
C LEU A 139 0.21 -4.75 -2.33
N LEU A 140 0.38 -4.84 -1.00
CA LEU A 140 1.06 -5.97 -0.36
C LEU A 140 0.34 -7.30 -0.65
N MET A 141 -0.99 -7.32 -0.55
CA MET A 141 -1.78 -8.53 -0.83
C MET A 141 -1.80 -8.93 -2.32
N SER A 142 -1.38 -8.06 -3.23
CA SER A 142 -1.19 -8.43 -4.63
C SER A 142 0.03 -9.35 -4.85
N PHE A 143 0.96 -9.41 -3.90
CA PHE A 143 2.09 -10.35 -3.93
C PHE A 143 1.69 -11.69 -3.32
N ASP A 144 1.83 -12.77 -4.07
CA ASP A 144 1.52 -14.13 -3.59
C ASP A 144 2.37 -14.52 -2.36
N ASP A 145 3.59 -13.98 -2.24
CA ASP A 145 4.49 -14.16 -1.08
C ASP A 145 3.98 -13.49 0.19
N LEU A 146 3.35 -12.32 0.09
CA LEU A 146 2.99 -11.46 1.22
C LEU A 146 1.52 -11.59 1.61
N ARG A 147 0.66 -11.96 0.65
CA ARG A 147 -0.78 -12.12 0.87
C ARG A 147 -1.13 -12.91 2.13
N PRO A 148 -0.56 -14.12 2.38
CA PRO A 148 -0.92 -14.92 3.55
C PRO A 148 -0.62 -14.24 4.90
N PHE A 149 0.32 -13.29 4.93
CA PHE A 149 0.70 -12.57 6.15
C PHE A 149 -0.15 -11.35 6.44
N VAL A 150 -0.90 -10.85 5.45
CA VAL A 150 -1.73 -9.64 5.55
C VAL A 150 -3.21 -9.99 5.56
N GLU A 151 -3.66 -10.88 4.66
CA GLU A 151 -5.07 -11.14 4.38
C GLU A 151 -5.88 -11.62 5.60
N SER A 152 -5.26 -12.42 6.47
CA SER A 152 -5.89 -12.97 7.68
C SER A 152 -5.84 -12.04 8.91
N ARG A 153 -5.30 -10.85 8.76
CA ARG A 153 -5.14 -9.86 9.85
C ARG A 153 -6.28 -8.84 9.83
N PRO A 154 -6.56 -8.17 10.96
CA PRO A 154 -7.51 -7.05 11.01
C PRO A 154 -7.25 -5.98 9.94
N CYS A 155 -5.98 -5.63 9.71
CA CYS A 155 -5.59 -4.67 8.67
C CYS A 155 -5.89 -5.15 7.24
N GLY A 156 -5.78 -6.45 6.97
CA GLY A 156 -6.17 -7.05 5.70
C GLY A 156 -7.69 -7.00 5.48
N GLU A 157 -8.46 -7.34 6.49
CA GLU A 157 -9.94 -7.26 6.46
C GLU A 157 -10.41 -5.81 6.26
N MET A 158 -9.83 -4.86 7.00
CA MET A 158 -10.11 -3.43 6.85
C MET A 158 -9.82 -2.97 5.42
N SER A 159 -8.65 -3.30 4.90
CA SER A 159 -8.23 -2.92 3.56
C SER A 159 -9.12 -3.49 2.46
N ASN A 160 -9.57 -4.75 2.58
CA ASN A 160 -10.53 -5.37 1.66
C ASN A 160 -11.90 -4.69 1.69
N ARG A 161 -12.34 -4.20 2.87
CA ARG A 161 -13.59 -3.48 3.00
C ARG A 161 -13.52 -2.07 2.39
N VAL A 162 -12.42 -1.35 2.61
CA VAL A 162 -12.23 0.01 2.10
C VAL A 162 -11.99 0.03 0.60
N LEU A 163 -11.24 -0.94 0.09
CA LEU A 163 -10.87 -1.06 -1.32
C LEU A 163 -11.07 -2.50 -1.82
N PRO A 164 -12.32 -2.93 -2.06
CA PRO A 164 -12.65 -4.31 -2.43
C PRO A 164 -12.00 -4.73 -3.76
N ASP A 165 -12.00 -3.84 -4.73
CA ASP A 165 -11.45 -4.09 -6.06
C ASP A 165 -10.05 -3.48 -6.17
N PHE A 166 -9.03 -4.34 -6.27
CA PHE A 166 -7.65 -3.93 -6.49
C PHE A 166 -7.02 -4.85 -7.55
N PRO A 167 -6.71 -4.31 -8.74
CA PRO A 167 -6.11 -5.10 -9.82
C PRO A 167 -4.65 -5.42 -9.49
N GLY A 168 -4.17 -6.48 -10.13
CA GLY A 168 -2.77 -6.85 -10.08
C GLY A 168 -2.49 -8.07 -9.21
N ARG A 169 -1.56 -8.87 -9.73
CA ARG A 169 -1.00 -10.02 -9.05
C ARG A 169 0.47 -10.15 -9.41
N MET A 170 1.31 -10.28 -8.39
CA MET A 170 2.72 -10.62 -8.50
C MET A 170 2.91 -12.05 -7.97
N PRO A 171 3.35 -13.00 -8.82
CA PRO A 171 3.77 -14.33 -8.37
C PRO A 171 4.86 -14.25 -7.31
N GLN A 172 5.19 -15.37 -6.68
CA GLN A 172 6.28 -15.45 -5.71
C GLN A 172 7.58 -14.93 -6.32
N VAL A 173 8.20 -13.97 -5.68
CA VAL A 173 9.38 -13.25 -6.18
C VAL A 173 10.45 -13.02 -5.12
N PHE A 174 10.07 -13.02 -3.82
CA PHE A 174 11.01 -12.75 -2.73
C PHE A 174 11.78 -14.01 -2.33
N PRO A 175 13.09 -13.89 -2.02
CA PRO A 175 13.86 -14.98 -1.42
C PRO A 175 13.22 -15.47 -0.12
N ALA A 176 13.16 -16.78 0.08
CA ALA A 176 12.47 -17.38 1.22
C ALA A 176 13.09 -16.99 2.58
N ASP A 177 14.37 -16.73 2.62
CA ASP A 177 15.11 -16.26 3.81
C ASP A 177 14.70 -14.83 4.20
N TRP A 178 14.35 -13.96 3.25
CA TRP A 178 13.85 -12.60 3.53
C TRP A 178 12.48 -12.61 4.19
N LEU A 179 11.69 -13.64 3.94
CA LEU A 179 10.34 -13.81 4.52
C LEU A 179 10.35 -14.49 5.89
N ALA A 180 11.52 -14.94 6.39
CA ALA A 180 11.61 -15.68 7.65
C ALA A 180 11.10 -14.87 8.86
N GLY A 181 11.27 -13.53 8.85
CA GLY A 181 10.79 -12.63 9.89
C GLY A 181 9.26 -12.54 9.96
N LEU A 182 8.55 -12.72 8.84
CA LEU A 182 7.10 -12.68 8.75
C LEU A 182 6.42 -13.98 9.25
N ARG A 183 7.18 -15.09 9.30
CA ARG A 183 6.68 -16.43 9.68
C ARG A 183 6.74 -16.71 11.19
N ARG A 184 7.42 -15.88 11.97
CA ARG A 184 7.56 -15.99 13.42
C ARG A 184 6.46 -15.24 14.14
#